data_1c563957474228d77790f020cc82cb16
#
_entry.id   1c563957474228d77790f020cc82cb16
#
_cell.length_a   1.000
_cell.length_b   1.000
_cell.length_c   1.000
_cell.angle_alpha   90.00
_cell.angle_beta   90.00
_cell.angle_gamma   90.00
#
_symmetry.space_group_name_H-M   'P 1'
#
loop_
_entity.id
_entity.type
_entity.pdbx_description
1 polymer ?
#
loop_
_entity_poly.entity_id
_entity_poly.type
_entity_poly.pdbx_seq_one_letter_code
_entity_poly.pdbx_strand_id
1 'polypeptide(L)'
;DKPNGKYVDVTAITPTPLGEGKSTTTIGLVQGLGRRNKRASAAIRQPSGGPTMGVKGSAAGGGLSQCIPLTQYSLGFTGDINAVMNAHNLAMVALTSRMQHERNYNDEKLLKLSGMPRLNIDPTNVNMGWVMDFCCQSLRNIIIGMDGTNGRSDGFMMRSRFDIAVSSEVMAILAIAKDLKDL
;
A
#
# COMPACT_ATOMS: atom_id res chain seq x y z
N ASP A 1 21.66 -6.52 30.72
CA ASP A 1 20.66 -5.61 30.15
C ASP A 1 21.31 -4.27 29.86
N LYS A 2 21.22 -3.81 28.60
CA LYS A 2 21.64 -2.45 28.25
C LYS A 2 20.47 -1.50 28.45
N PRO A 3 20.69 -0.28 28.95
CA PRO A 3 19.62 0.69 29.10
C PRO A 3 19.02 1.02 27.73
N ASN A 4 17.70 1.21 27.70
CA ASN A 4 16.98 1.61 26.50
C ASN A 4 17.49 2.95 26.00
N GLY A 5 17.54 3.10 24.68
CA GLY A 5 17.83 4.39 24.03
C GLY A 5 16.69 5.40 24.26
N LYS A 6 16.97 6.65 23.92
CA LYS A 6 15.93 7.69 23.91
C LYS A 6 15.14 7.59 22.61
N TYR A 7 13.82 7.63 22.74
CA TYR A 7 12.89 7.68 21.62
C TYR A 7 12.45 9.13 21.38
N VAL A 8 12.46 9.55 20.11
CA VAL A 8 12.00 10.87 19.68
C VAL A 8 11.04 10.68 18.53
N ASP A 9 9.82 11.14 18.69
CA ASP A 9 8.80 11.15 17.65
C ASP A 9 8.74 12.54 16.98
N VAL A 10 8.79 12.55 15.64
CA VAL A 10 8.72 13.77 14.84
C VAL A 10 7.40 13.75 14.09
N THR A 11 6.48 14.61 14.52
CA THR A 11 5.13 14.70 13.97
C THR A 11 4.76 16.13 13.58
N ALA A 12 3.57 16.31 13.02
CA ALA A 12 3.01 17.61 12.71
C ALA A 12 1.53 17.66 13.12
N ILE A 13 1.07 18.81 13.58
CA ILE A 13 -0.29 19.00 14.08
C ILE A 13 -1.30 19.02 12.95
N THR A 14 -1.01 19.75 11.86
CA THR A 14 -1.95 19.95 10.75
C THR A 14 -1.28 19.64 9.42
N PRO A 15 -1.87 18.77 8.58
CA PRO A 15 -1.34 18.51 7.25
C PRO A 15 -1.51 19.73 6.34
N THR A 16 -0.52 19.94 5.46
CA THR A 16 -0.57 20.97 4.42
C THR A 16 -0.39 20.34 3.04
N PRO A 17 -0.88 20.99 1.96
CA PRO A 17 -0.71 20.45 0.59
C PRO A 17 0.74 20.24 0.18
N LEU A 18 1.64 21.10 0.64
CA LEU A 18 3.07 21.06 0.28
C LEU A 18 3.92 20.20 1.24
N GLY A 19 3.33 19.69 2.33
CA GLY A 19 4.05 18.96 3.37
C GLY A 19 4.56 19.87 4.49
N GLU A 20 4.92 19.29 5.62
CA GLU A 20 5.27 19.98 6.87
C GLU A 20 6.75 19.82 7.25
N GLY A 21 7.53 19.11 6.44
CA GLY A 21 8.95 18.91 6.67
C GLY A 21 9.30 17.86 7.74
N LYS A 22 8.39 16.98 8.13
CA LYS A 22 8.64 15.91 9.12
C LYS A 22 9.87 15.07 8.78
N SER A 23 9.94 14.55 7.58
CA SER A 23 11.06 13.71 7.13
C SER A 23 12.38 14.51 7.08
N THR A 24 12.35 15.73 6.57
CA THR A 24 13.54 16.62 6.54
C THR A 24 14.04 16.88 7.96
N THR A 25 13.14 17.16 8.90
CA THR A 25 13.48 17.40 10.31
C THR A 25 14.07 16.15 10.95
N THR A 26 13.46 14.97 10.69
CA THR A 26 13.96 13.69 11.24
C THR A 26 15.38 13.39 10.75
N ILE A 27 15.62 13.54 9.45
CA ILE A 27 16.93 13.28 8.86
C ILE A 27 17.96 14.30 9.35
N GLY A 28 17.59 15.59 9.38
CA GLY A 28 18.46 16.66 9.90
C GLY A 28 18.81 16.47 11.37
N LEU A 29 17.87 15.99 12.19
CA LEU A 29 18.13 15.66 13.59
C LEU A 29 19.16 14.54 13.74
N VAL A 30 19.02 13.45 12.98
CA VAL A 30 20.00 12.35 13.00
C VAL A 30 21.38 12.81 12.55
N GLN A 31 21.46 13.61 11.49
CA GLN A 31 22.74 14.20 11.03
C GLN A 31 23.34 15.12 12.10
N GLY A 32 22.54 15.97 12.73
CA GLY A 32 23.00 16.87 13.79
C GLY A 32 23.50 16.13 15.04
N LEU A 33 22.82 15.05 15.42
CA LEU A 33 23.26 14.19 16.51
C LEU A 33 24.57 13.47 16.16
N GLY A 34 24.71 12.97 14.93
CA GLY A 34 25.95 12.35 14.46
C GLY A 34 27.15 13.29 14.50
N ARG A 35 26.98 14.56 14.11
CA ARG A 35 28.02 15.59 14.23
C ARG A 35 28.44 15.90 15.66
N ARG A 36 27.59 15.57 16.63
CA ARG A 36 27.86 15.68 18.07
C ARG A 36 28.36 14.37 18.67
N ASN A 37 28.82 13.43 17.85
CA ASN A 37 29.27 12.11 18.26
C ASN A 37 28.22 11.29 19.05
N LYS A 38 26.92 11.54 18.80
CA LYS A 38 25.83 10.75 19.35
C LYS A 38 25.42 9.67 18.34
N ARG A 39 25.27 8.43 18.79
CA ARG A 39 24.74 7.37 17.97
C ARG A 39 23.21 7.55 17.89
N ALA A 40 22.72 7.81 16.71
CA ALA A 40 21.29 7.95 16.43
C ALA A 40 20.93 7.21 15.15
N SER A 41 19.71 6.67 15.10
CA SER A 41 19.10 6.09 13.91
C SER A 41 17.74 6.70 13.68
N ALA A 42 17.28 6.73 12.43
CA ALA A 42 15.93 7.13 12.08
C ALA A 42 15.16 5.93 11.55
N ALA A 43 13.88 5.85 11.92
CA ALA A 43 12.90 5.01 11.27
C ALA A 43 12.02 5.92 10.42
N ILE A 44 12.17 5.83 9.11
CA ILE A 44 11.37 6.60 8.14
C ILE A 44 10.75 5.63 7.14
N ARG A 45 9.57 5.99 6.65
CA ARG A 45 8.88 5.19 5.66
C ARG A 45 9.16 5.69 4.26
N GLN A 46 9.31 4.75 3.33
CA GLN A 46 9.37 5.05 1.91
C GLN A 46 8.11 5.79 1.46
N PRO A 47 8.24 6.83 0.60
CA PRO A 47 7.10 7.54 0.08
C PRO A 47 6.31 6.69 -0.91
N SER A 48 4.99 6.87 -0.93
CA SER A 48 4.17 6.45 -2.05
C SER A 48 4.21 7.50 -3.15
N GLY A 49 4.29 7.08 -4.40
CA GLY A 49 4.30 7.99 -5.55
C GLY A 49 2.96 8.70 -5.74
N GLY A 50 1.90 7.93 -5.94
CA GLY A 50 0.56 8.46 -6.20
C GLY A 50 0.48 9.36 -7.43
N PRO A 51 -0.66 10.02 -7.66
CA PRO A 51 -0.86 10.90 -8.81
C PRO A 51 -0.27 12.31 -8.63
N THR A 52 0.21 12.65 -7.44
CA THR A 52 0.71 13.99 -7.06
C THR A 52 2.19 13.97 -6.74
N MET A 53 2.95 13.00 -7.28
CA MET A 53 4.39 12.92 -7.11
C MET A 53 5.07 14.24 -7.51
N GLY A 54 5.95 14.74 -6.63
CA GLY A 54 6.70 16.00 -6.86
C GLY A 54 5.94 17.28 -6.50
N VAL A 55 4.63 17.20 -6.25
CA VAL A 55 3.84 18.35 -5.77
C VAL A 55 4.00 18.51 -4.26
N LYS A 56 3.91 17.41 -3.52
CA LYS A 56 4.21 17.36 -2.09
C LYS A 56 5.66 16.97 -1.89
N GLY A 57 6.33 17.53 -0.89
CA GLY A 57 7.75 17.29 -0.61
C GLY A 57 8.12 15.81 -0.51
N SER A 58 9.38 15.50 -0.82
CA SER A 58 9.90 14.12 -0.76
C SER A 58 10.01 13.61 0.68
N ALA A 59 9.58 12.36 0.92
CA ALA A 59 9.82 11.67 2.19
C ALA A 59 11.30 11.28 2.39
N ALA A 60 12.14 11.45 1.37
CA ALA A 60 13.60 11.26 1.45
C ALA A 60 14.33 12.44 2.14
N GLY A 61 13.61 13.48 2.54
CA GLY A 61 14.18 14.71 3.09
C GLY A 61 14.30 15.83 2.08
N GLY A 62 15.06 16.87 2.42
CA GLY A 62 15.23 18.05 1.55
C GLY A 62 16.52 18.79 1.83
N GLY A 63 16.95 19.61 0.87
CA GLY A 63 18.20 20.37 0.96
C GLY A 63 19.40 19.46 1.20
N LEU A 64 20.16 19.72 2.26
CA LEU A 64 21.30 18.91 2.69
C LEU A 64 20.92 17.72 3.61
N SER A 65 19.66 17.60 3.98
CA SER A 65 19.14 16.56 4.87
C SER A 65 18.38 15.52 4.05
N GLN A 66 19.09 14.62 3.41
CA GLN A 66 18.52 13.63 2.48
C GLN A 66 18.97 12.20 2.81
N CYS A 67 18.08 11.25 2.53
CA CYS A 67 18.44 9.83 2.47
C CYS A 67 19.14 9.51 1.16
N ILE A 68 20.19 8.74 1.23
CA ILE A 68 20.89 8.21 0.07
C ILE A 68 20.95 6.68 0.14
N PRO A 69 20.78 5.99 -0.98
CA PRO A 69 20.62 6.48 -2.36
C PRO A 69 19.20 7.03 -2.62
N LEU A 70 19.12 8.28 -3.05
CA LEU A 70 17.85 9.02 -3.16
C LEU A 70 16.87 8.40 -4.17
N THR A 71 17.37 8.00 -5.33
CA THR A 71 16.55 7.46 -6.43
C THR A 71 15.89 6.15 -6.03
N GLN A 72 16.66 5.20 -5.48
CA GLN A 72 16.13 3.91 -5.04
C GLN A 72 15.10 4.08 -3.93
N TYR A 73 15.38 4.96 -2.99
CA TYR A 73 14.44 5.24 -1.92
C TYR A 73 13.15 5.88 -2.43
N SER A 74 13.25 6.86 -3.33
CA SER A 74 12.09 7.62 -3.83
C SER A 74 11.25 6.85 -4.85
N LEU A 75 11.85 5.94 -5.62
CA LEU A 75 11.17 5.20 -6.70
C LEU A 75 10.69 3.80 -6.29
N GLY A 76 10.72 3.46 -5.01
CA GLY A 76 10.16 2.20 -4.54
C GLY A 76 10.98 0.96 -4.86
N PHE A 77 12.28 1.08 -5.10
CA PHE A 77 13.16 -0.07 -5.34
C PHE A 77 13.58 -0.78 -4.05
N THR A 78 13.25 -0.21 -2.91
CA THR A 78 13.53 -0.77 -1.58
C THR A 78 12.34 -0.53 -0.66
N GLY A 79 12.16 -1.40 0.34
CA GLY A 79 11.13 -1.24 1.36
C GLY A 79 9.90 -2.13 1.17
N ASP A 80 8.87 -1.89 1.94
CA ASP A 80 7.69 -2.74 2.07
C ASP A 80 6.58 -2.45 1.02
N ILE A 81 6.62 -1.31 0.34
CA ILE A 81 5.54 -0.87 -0.56
C ILE A 81 5.26 -1.86 -1.68
N ASN A 82 6.30 -2.36 -2.36
CA ASN A 82 6.12 -3.34 -3.43
C ASN A 82 5.61 -4.68 -2.92
N ALA A 83 6.07 -5.13 -1.75
CA ALA A 83 5.59 -6.37 -1.13
C ALA A 83 4.11 -6.26 -0.75
N VAL A 84 3.71 -5.15 -0.14
CA VAL A 84 2.31 -4.89 0.23
C VAL A 84 1.43 -4.77 -1.00
N MET A 85 1.87 -4.07 -2.03
CA MET A 85 1.14 -3.94 -3.30
C MET A 85 0.89 -5.32 -3.93
N ASN A 86 1.91 -6.18 -3.96
CA ASN A 86 1.76 -7.54 -4.49
C ASN A 86 0.81 -8.39 -3.64
N ALA A 87 0.92 -8.33 -2.32
CA ALA A 87 0.04 -9.08 -1.41
C ALA A 87 -1.42 -8.61 -1.53
N HIS A 88 -1.66 -7.31 -1.54
CA HIS A 88 -2.99 -6.73 -1.70
C HIS A 88 -3.62 -7.13 -3.05
N ASN A 89 -2.89 -6.96 -4.14
CA ASN A 89 -3.38 -7.28 -5.47
C ASN A 89 -3.61 -8.79 -5.63
N LEU A 90 -2.80 -9.64 -4.99
CA LEU A 90 -3.04 -11.08 -4.94
C LEU A 90 -4.37 -11.40 -4.23
N ALA A 91 -4.67 -10.73 -3.13
CA ALA A 91 -5.96 -10.85 -2.45
C ALA A 91 -7.13 -10.42 -3.36
N MET A 92 -6.97 -9.33 -4.11
CA MET A 92 -7.97 -8.90 -5.10
C MET A 92 -8.15 -9.91 -6.24
N VAL A 93 -7.07 -10.52 -6.73
CA VAL A 93 -7.14 -11.61 -7.72
C VAL A 93 -7.89 -12.80 -7.15
N ALA A 94 -7.59 -13.21 -5.92
CA ALA A 94 -8.28 -14.31 -5.27
C ALA A 94 -9.79 -14.04 -5.09
N LEU A 95 -10.14 -12.82 -4.64
CA LEU A 95 -11.52 -12.38 -4.49
C LEU A 95 -12.28 -12.40 -5.82
N THR A 96 -11.77 -11.72 -6.83
CA THR A 96 -12.44 -11.61 -8.13
C THR A 96 -12.50 -12.95 -8.87
N SER A 97 -11.46 -13.77 -8.76
CA SER A 97 -11.46 -15.13 -9.28
C SER A 97 -12.53 -16.00 -8.59
N ARG A 98 -12.64 -15.90 -7.27
CA ARG A 98 -13.68 -16.61 -6.51
C ARG A 98 -15.07 -16.20 -6.96
N MET A 99 -15.34 -14.91 -7.08
CA MET A 99 -16.63 -14.39 -7.57
C MET A 99 -16.93 -14.88 -8.98
N GLN A 100 -15.94 -14.95 -9.87
CA GLN A 100 -16.08 -15.49 -11.22
C GLN A 100 -16.41 -16.98 -11.22
N HIS A 101 -15.77 -17.77 -10.37
CA HIS A 101 -16.08 -19.19 -10.23
C HIS A 101 -17.48 -19.41 -9.67
N GLU A 102 -17.92 -18.61 -8.73
CA GLU A 102 -19.29 -18.66 -8.20
C GLU A 102 -20.35 -18.35 -9.25
N ARG A 103 -20.03 -17.47 -10.19
CA ARG A 103 -20.90 -17.20 -11.35
C ARG A 103 -20.95 -18.38 -12.32
N ASN A 104 -19.85 -19.05 -12.55
CA ASN A 104 -19.69 -20.05 -13.61
C ASN A 104 -20.12 -21.47 -13.21
N TYR A 105 -20.17 -21.76 -11.91
CA TYR A 105 -20.43 -23.11 -11.40
C TYR A 105 -21.61 -23.13 -10.43
N ASN A 106 -22.36 -24.26 -10.43
CA ASN A 106 -23.34 -24.54 -9.41
C ASN A 106 -22.66 -24.94 -8.08
N ASP A 107 -23.42 -24.99 -7.00
CA ASP A 107 -22.91 -25.22 -5.65
C ASP A 107 -22.16 -26.52 -5.47
N GLU A 108 -22.70 -27.60 -6.04
CA GLU A 108 -22.10 -28.94 -5.96
C GLU A 108 -20.73 -28.98 -6.64
N LYS A 109 -20.64 -28.45 -7.86
CA LYS A 109 -19.40 -28.40 -8.61
C LYS A 109 -18.39 -27.45 -7.97
N LEU A 110 -18.84 -26.31 -7.45
CA LEU A 110 -17.99 -25.36 -6.75
C LEU A 110 -17.37 -25.98 -5.50
N LEU A 111 -18.20 -26.64 -4.68
CA LEU A 111 -17.73 -27.34 -3.48
C LEU A 111 -16.72 -28.43 -3.81
N LYS A 112 -16.99 -29.23 -4.85
CA LYS A 112 -16.07 -30.28 -5.29
C LYS A 112 -14.73 -29.75 -5.76
N LEU A 113 -14.68 -28.59 -6.43
CA LEU A 113 -13.46 -28.01 -6.98
C LEU A 113 -12.67 -27.22 -5.94
N SER A 114 -13.33 -26.49 -5.06
CA SER A 114 -12.69 -25.56 -4.13
C SER A 114 -12.63 -26.04 -2.68
N GLY A 115 -13.39 -27.09 -2.33
CA GLY A 115 -13.53 -27.53 -0.93
C GLY A 115 -14.32 -26.57 -0.05
N MET A 116 -14.88 -25.50 -0.60
CA MET A 116 -15.56 -24.44 0.15
C MET A 116 -16.93 -24.11 -0.45
N PRO A 117 -17.92 -23.81 0.41
CA PRO A 117 -19.24 -23.37 -0.05
C PRO A 117 -19.16 -22.01 -0.73
N ARG A 118 -20.23 -21.61 -1.40
CA ARG A 118 -20.36 -20.29 -2.01
C ARG A 118 -20.30 -19.18 -0.96
N LEU A 119 -19.56 -18.12 -1.25
CA LEU A 119 -19.43 -16.95 -0.37
C LEU A 119 -20.55 -15.93 -0.63
N ASN A 120 -21.18 -15.96 -1.82
CA ASN A 120 -22.26 -15.05 -2.22
C ASN A 120 -21.87 -13.56 -2.10
N ILE A 121 -20.67 -13.21 -2.51
CA ILE A 121 -20.20 -11.83 -2.47
C ILE A 121 -20.97 -11.02 -3.52
N ASP A 122 -21.58 -9.93 -3.06
CA ASP A 122 -22.27 -8.99 -3.92
C ASP A 122 -21.27 -8.06 -4.63
N PRO A 123 -21.16 -8.09 -5.97
CA PRO A 123 -20.25 -7.23 -6.72
C PRO A 123 -20.48 -5.73 -6.51
N THR A 124 -21.70 -5.34 -6.16
CA THR A 124 -22.06 -3.93 -5.93
C THR A 124 -21.55 -3.40 -4.60
N ASN A 125 -21.19 -4.29 -3.67
CA ASN A 125 -20.75 -3.97 -2.32
C ASN A 125 -19.26 -4.28 -2.07
N VAL A 126 -18.48 -4.58 -3.10
CA VAL A 126 -17.03 -4.74 -2.97
C VAL A 126 -16.38 -3.35 -2.89
N ASN A 127 -15.93 -2.98 -1.70
CA ASN A 127 -15.27 -1.70 -1.46
C ASN A 127 -13.73 -1.78 -1.44
N MET A 128 -13.15 -2.96 -1.51
CA MET A 128 -11.72 -3.16 -1.71
C MET A 128 -11.35 -2.89 -3.16
N GLY A 129 -10.41 -1.97 -3.41
CA GLY A 129 -9.90 -1.66 -4.74
C GLY A 129 -8.60 -2.39 -5.05
N TRP A 130 -7.99 -2.08 -6.16
CA TRP A 130 -6.62 -2.45 -6.49
C TRP A 130 -5.68 -1.40 -5.93
N VAL A 131 -4.42 -1.74 -5.71
CA VAL A 131 -3.42 -0.77 -5.29
C VAL A 131 -2.30 -0.68 -6.31
N MET A 132 -1.85 0.57 -6.54
CA MET A 132 -0.75 0.87 -7.44
C MET A 132 -0.01 2.10 -6.90
N ASP A 133 1.32 2.03 -6.88
CA ASP A 133 2.09 3.13 -6.30
C ASP A 133 2.06 4.39 -7.18
N PHE A 134 2.24 4.22 -8.49
CA PHE A 134 2.15 5.31 -9.46
C PHE A 134 0.91 5.12 -10.33
N CYS A 135 -0.13 5.91 -10.11
CA CYS A 135 -1.36 5.85 -10.89
C CYS A 135 -1.91 7.25 -11.16
N CYS A 136 -2.60 7.41 -12.26
CA CYS A 136 -3.26 8.67 -12.56
C CYS A 136 -4.59 8.79 -11.81
N GLN A 137 -5.01 10.03 -11.57
CA GLN A 137 -6.23 10.32 -10.82
C GLN A 137 -7.51 9.75 -11.46
N SER A 138 -7.51 9.58 -12.79
CA SER A 138 -8.64 8.99 -13.52
C SER A 138 -8.89 7.51 -13.21
N LEU A 139 -7.89 6.80 -12.65
CA LEU A 139 -8.03 5.40 -12.25
C LEU A 139 -8.68 5.19 -10.87
N ARG A 140 -9.03 6.26 -10.18
CA ARG A 140 -9.67 6.17 -8.86
C ARG A 140 -11.14 5.71 -8.90
N ASN A 141 -11.79 5.84 -10.05
CA ASN A 141 -13.13 5.32 -10.26
C ASN A 141 -13.18 4.71 -11.65
N ILE A 142 -13.22 3.40 -11.71
CA ILE A 142 -13.26 2.62 -12.95
C ILE A 142 -14.37 1.58 -12.90
N ILE A 143 -14.74 1.09 -14.04
CA ILE A 143 -15.60 -0.09 -14.20
C ILE A 143 -14.72 -1.21 -14.74
N ILE A 144 -14.72 -2.35 -14.08
CA ILE A 144 -14.03 -3.56 -14.54
C ILE A 144 -15.05 -4.62 -14.96
N GLY A 145 -14.58 -5.64 -15.67
CA GLY A 145 -15.41 -6.76 -16.11
C GLY A 145 -16.36 -6.38 -17.25
N MET A 146 -16.07 -5.29 -17.98
CA MET A 146 -16.84 -4.94 -19.17
C MET A 146 -16.54 -5.94 -20.28
N ASP A 147 -17.62 -6.48 -20.78
CA ASP A 147 -17.80 -7.18 -22.05
C ASP A 147 -16.65 -8.09 -22.52
N GLY A 148 -16.82 -9.36 -22.23
CA GLY A 148 -16.09 -10.41 -22.93
C GLY A 148 -17.00 -11.08 -23.96
N THR A 149 -16.41 -11.56 -25.02
CA THR A 149 -17.11 -12.24 -26.12
C THR A 149 -17.22 -13.77 -25.89
N ASN A 150 -16.69 -14.29 -24.78
CA ASN A 150 -16.43 -15.73 -24.59
C ASN A 150 -17.14 -16.36 -23.38
N GLY A 151 -18.24 -15.82 -22.93
CA GLY A 151 -19.12 -16.45 -21.93
C GLY A 151 -18.46 -16.72 -20.58
N ARG A 152 -17.78 -17.85 -20.40
CA ARG A 152 -17.16 -18.22 -19.11
C ARG A 152 -15.94 -17.39 -18.72
N SER A 153 -15.29 -16.81 -19.70
CA SER A 153 -14.11 -15.93 -19.49
C SER A 153 -14.52 -14.49 -19.23
N ASP A 154 -15.78 -14.17 -19.48
CA ASP A 154 -16.30 -12.83 -19.29
C ASP A 154 -16.36 -12.49 -17.81
N GLY A 155 -15.86 -11.32 -17.45
CA GLY A 155 -16.02 -10.77 -16.13
C GLY A 155 -17.47 -10.43 -15.82
N PHE A 156 -17.71 -9.92 -14.65
CA PHE A 156 -18.95 -9.26 -14.29
C PHE A 156 -18.64 -7.78 -14.07
N MET A 157 -19.51 -6.92 -14.56
CA MET A 157 -19.32 -5.49 -14.37
C MET A 157 -19.42 -5.13 -12.90
N MET A 158 -18.39 -4.47 -12.39
CA MET A 158 -18.41 -3.91 -11.06
C MET A 158 -17.60 -2.60 -11.00
N ARG A 159 -18.00 -1.73 -10.11
CA ARG A 159 -17.22 -0.54 -9.79
C ARG A 159 -15.94 -0.95 -9.07
N SER A 160 -14.83 -0.35 -9.46
CA SER A 160 -13.54 -0.56 -8.80
C SER A 160 -12.73 0.73 -8.82
N ARG A 161 -11.50 0.66 -8.34
CA ARG A 161 -10.56 1.78 -8.31
C ARG A 161 -9.14 1.27 -8.17
N PHE A 162 -8.19 2.17 -8.42
CA PHE A 162 -6.80 2.02 -7.99
C PHE A 162 -6.51 3.03 -6.89
N ASP A 163 -6.13 2.53 -5.73
CA ASP A 163 -5.66 3.30 -4.58
C ASP A 163 -4.12 3.28 -4.53
N ILE A 164 -3.52 4.20 -3.81
CA ILE A 164 -2.08 4.18 -3.57
C ILE A 164 -1.71 3.08 -2.57
N ALA A 165 -0.52 2.51 -2.71
CA ALA A 165 -0.10 1.35 -1.90
C ALA A 165 -0.16 1.59 -0.39
N VAL A 166 0.13 2.81 0.07
CA VAL A 166 0.09 3.16 1.51
C VAL A 166 -1.32 3.21 2.10
N SER A 167 -2.37 3.23 1.28
CA SER A 167 -3.76 3.16 1.75
C SER A 167 -4.30 1.73 1.83
N SER A 168 -3.47 0.74 1.52
CA SER A 168 -3.85 -0.66 1.57
C SER A 168 -4.20 -1.12 2.99
N GLU A 169 -5.26 -1.90 3.11
CA GLU A 169 -5.63 -2.60 4.35
C GLU A 169 -4.51 -3.55 4.81
N VAL A 170 -3.80 -4.19 3.86
CA VAL A 170 -2.63 -5.04 4.16
C VAL A 170 -1.52 -4.23 4.81
N MET A 171 -1.32 -2.97 4.39
CA MET A 171 -0.36 -2.07 5.01
C MET A 171 -0.76 -1.74 6.46
N ALA A 172 -2.04 -1.52 6.72
CA ALA A 172 -2.54 -1.27 8.07
C ALA A 172 -2.36 -2.49 8.98
N ILE A 173 -2.64 -3.69 8.47
CA ILE A 173 -2.43 -4.94 9.20
C ILE A 173 -0.94 -5.14 9.52
N LEU A 174 -0.07 -4.96 8.51
CA LEU A 174 1.38 -5.08 8.68
C LEU A 174 1.92 -4.14 9.76
N ALA A 175 1.34 -2.95 9.90
CA ALA A 175 1.77 -1.96 10.89
C ALA A 175 1.47 -2.35 12.35
N ILE A 176 0.49 -3.24 12.58
CA ILE A 176 0.05 -3.67 13.92
C ILE A 176 0.33 -5.14 14.21
N ALA A 177 0.63 -5.94 13.20
CA ALA A 177 0.94 -7.36 13.36
C ALA A 177 2.21 -7.57 14.20
N LYS A 178 2.16 -8.51 15.12
CA LYS A 178 3.26 -8.82 16.05
C LYS A 178 4.25 -9.81 15.46
N ASP A 179 3.77 -10.72 14.65
CA ASP A 179 4.55 -11.76 13.98
C ASP A 179 3.85 -12.26 12.72
N LEU A 180 4.47 -13.20 12.00
CA LEU A 180 3.93 -13.77 10.75
C LEU A 180 2.64 -14.58 10.94
N LYS A 181 2.35 -15.02 12.14
CA LYS A 181 1.12 -15.78 12.41
C LYS A 181 -0.05 -14.86 12.68
N ASP A 182 0.26 -13.68 13.22
CA ASP A 182 -0.72 -12.63 13.51
C ASP A 182 -1.10 -11.87 12.22
N LEU A 183 -0.19 -11.82 11.25
CA LEU A 183 -0.38 -11.23 9.93
C LEU A 183 -1.32 -12.10 9.06
#